data_f95d0394e1abb8526aa6b508d5f46da4
#
_entry.id   f95d0394e1abb8526aa6b508d5f46da4
#
_cell.length_a   1.000
_cell.length_b   1.000
_cell.length_c   1.000
_cell.angle_alpha   90.00
_cell.angle_beta   90.00
_cell.angle_gamma   90.00
#
_symmetry.space_group_name_H-M   'P 1'
#
loop_
_entity.id
_entity.type
_entity.pdbx_description
1 polymer ?
#
loop_
_entity_poly.entity_id
_entity_poly.type
_entity_poly.pdbx_seq_one_letter_code
_entity_poly.pdbx_strand_id
1 'polypeptide(L)'
;MDTEQVRTFLAVAANGSFLEAAGRLHVTQSTVSARIQNLEHSLGATLFVRNRAGASLTPAGRRFLRHAKSLMLTLEQARHDVGLPSRFRASITVGARIALWDGFLPEWIGNMRSAAPDVAIVSEIGFEEDLMRRLVEGTLDIGLMYTPQHSPGLQVEHLFDETLVLVTTDPAIPWPDPNYVYVDWGPAFYAQHSASYPDLERPAQMVNI
;
A
#
# COMPACT_ATOMS: atom_id res chain seq x y z
N MET A 1 -16.86 -2.56 22.54
CA MET A 1 -15.86 -2.36 21.46
C MET A 1 -16.38 -1.29 20.51
N ASP A 2 -15.57 -0.27 20.18
CA ASP A 2 -15.89 0.79 19.22
C ASP A 2 -14.77 0.93 18.18
N THR A 3 -15.00 1.71 17.14
CA THR A 3 -14.07 1.90 16.01
C THR A 3 -12.77 2.60 16.40
N GLU A 4 -12.80 3.48 17.40
CA GLU A 4 -11.61 4.18 17.89
C GLU A 4 -10.69 3.22 18.66
N GLN A 5 -11.25 2.26 19.38
CA GLN A 5 -10.48 1.21 20.05
C GLN A 5 -9.81 0.29 19.01
N VAL A 6 -10.53 -0.09 17.95
CA VAL A 6 -9.98 -0.93 16.87
C VAL A 6 -8.87 -0.19 16.11
N ARG A 7 -9.10 1.08 15.77
CA ARG A 7 -8.09 1.94 15.13
C ARG A 7 -6.84 2.11 15.99
N THR A 8 -7.04 2.29 17.30
CA THR A 8 -5.94 2.39 18.27
C THR A 8 -5.14 1.09 18.35
N PHE A 9 -5.83 -0.06 18.36
CA PHE A 9 -5.19 -1.37 18.33
C PHE A 9 -4.30 -1.54 17.07
N LEU A 10 -4.81 -1.20 15.90
CA LEU A 10 -4.05 -1.28 14.64
C LEU A 10 -2.84 -0.36 14.65
N ALA A 11 -2.97 0.87 15.17
CA ALA A 11 -1.87 1.80 15.29
C ALA A 11 -0.76 1.28 16.22
N VAL A 12 -1.11 0.71 17.40
CA VAL A 12 -0.12 0.11 18.31
C VAL A 12 0.52 -1.13 17.68
N ALA A 13 -0.25 -1.96 16.99
CA ALA A 13 0.26 -3.16 16.31
C ALA A 13 1.25 -2.83 15.19
N ALA A 14 1.03 -1.75 14.45
CA ALA A 14 1.88 -1.31 13.36
C ALA A 14 3.20 -0.68 13.86
N ASN A 15 3.13 0.11 14.94
CA ASN A 15 4.29 0.87 15.42
C ASN A 15 5.09 0.13 16.53
N GLY A 16 4.54 -0.94 17.12
CA GLY A 16 5.18 -1.63 18.24
C GLY A 16 5.31 -0.77 19.51
N SER A 17 4.66 0.39 19.57
CA SER A 17 4.81 1.38 20.64
C SER A 17 3.51 2.14 20.90
N PHE A 18 3.13 2.20 22.18
CA PHE A 18 1.98 3.01 22.62
C PHE A 18 2.22 4.51 22.48
N LEU A 19 3.46 4.95 22.63
CA LEU A 19 3.84 6.36 22.51
C LEU A 19 3.79 6.80 21.03
N GLU A 20 4.36 6.02 20.14
CA GLU A 20 4.31 6.33 18.69
C GLU A 20 2.90 6.27 18.14
N ALA A 21 2.09 5.29 18.57
CA ALA A 21 0.68 5.23 18.22
C ALA A 21 -0.08 6.47 18.70
N ALA A 22 0.22 6.99 19.89
CA ALA A 22 -0.37 8.23 20.42
C ALA A 22 -0.04 9.44 19.54
N GLY A 23 1.23 9.59 19.13
CA GLY A 23 1.64 10.64 18.20
C GLY A 23 0.92 10.54 16.86
N ARG A 24 0.82 9.34 16.28
CA ARG A 24 0.14 9.11 15.00
C ARG A 24 -1.37 9.38 15.06
N LEU A 25 -2.00 9.10 16.19
CA LEU A 25 -3.44 9.30 16.40
C LEU A 25 -3.78 10.69 16.94
N HIS A 26 -2.79 11.54 17.20
CA HIS A 26 -2.93 12.87 17.79
C HIS A 26 -3.68 12.85 19.13
N VAL A 27 -3.40 11.85 19.97
CA VAL A 27 -3.95 11.70 21.32
C VAL A 27 -2.84 11.47 22.36
N THR A 28 -3.18 11.46 23.65
CA THR A 28 -2.21 11.14 24.69
C THR A 28 -1.96 9.64 24.80
N GLN A 29 -0.77 9.23 25.28
CA GLN A 29 -0.46 7.83 25.54
C GLN A 29 -1.44 7.19 26.56
N SER A 30 -1.94 7.96 27.53
CA SER A 30 -2.95 7.50 28.49
C SER A 30 -4.27 7.15 27.78
N THR A 31 -4.68 7.97 26.79
CA THR A 31 -5.85 7.69 25.95
C THR A 31 -5.68 6.38 25.17
N VAL A 32 -4.52 6.19 24.53
CA VAL A 32 -4.19 4.93 23.82
C VAL A 32 -4.27 3.74 24.78
N SER A 33 -3.66 3.88 25.98
CA SER A 33 -3.68 2.81 26.99
C SER A 33 -5.09 2.47 27.45
N ALA A 34 -5.92 3.48 27.74
CA ALA A 34 -7.30 3.26 28.14
C ALA A 34 -8.14 2.61 27.04
N ARG A 35 -7.99 3.04 25.77
CA ARG A 35 -8.70 2.43 24.63
C ARG A 35 -8.32 0.96 24.46
N ILE A 36 -7.04 0.61 24.57
CA ILE A 36 -6.59 -0.79 24.49
C ILE A 36 -7.12 -1.62 25.66
N GLN A 37 -7.05 -1.12 26.89
CA GLN A 37 -7.59 -1.83 28.06
C GLN A 37 -9.09 -2.11 27.92
N ASN A 38 -9.88 -1.11 27.47
CA ASN A 38 -11.31 -1.26 27.23
C ASN A 38 -11.59 -2.29 26.12
N LEU A 39 -10.78 -2.31 25.05
CA LEU A 39 -10.87 -3.31 23.99
C LEU A 39 -10.57 -4.72 24.53
N GLU A 40 -9.46 -4.90 25.25
CA GLU A 40 -9.08 -6.16 25.89
C GLU A 40 -10.14 -6.66 26.86
N HIS A 41 -10.70 -5.76 27.66
CA HIS A 41 -11.81 -6.08 28.54
C HIS A 41 -13.07 -6.55 27.79
N SER A 42 -13.43 -5.87 26.71
CA SER A 42 -14.60 -6.22 25.88
C SER A 42 -14.43 -7.55 25.16
N LEU A 43 -13.20 -7.95 24.87
CA LEU A 43 -12.87 -9.23 24.20
C LEU A 43 -12.52 -10.35 25.18
N GLY A 44 -12.38 -10.04 26.47
CA GLY A 44 -11.97 -11.00 27.49
C GLY A 44 -10.57 -11.56 27.30
N ALA A 45 -9.67 -10.84 26.60
CA ALA A 45 -8.34 -11.32 26.27
C ALA A 45 -7.32 -10.18 26.16
N THR A 46 -6.12 -10.41 26.68
CA THR A 46 -4.99 -9.50 26.50
C THR A 46 -4.46 -9.60 25.06
N LEU A 47 -4.33 -8.46 24.39
CA LEU A 47 -3.90 -8.40 22.99
C LEU A 47 -2.43 -8.01 22.85
N PHE A 48 -1.86 -7.32 23.83
CA PHE A 48 -0.45 -6.90 23.81
C PHE A 48 0.33 -7.39 25.05
N VAL A 49 1.60 -7.73 24.81
CA VAL A 49 2.63 -7.83 25.85
C VAL A 49 3.47 -6.58 25.80
N ARG A 50 3.61 -5.89 26.94
CA ARG A 50 4.48 -4.70 27.09
C ARG A 50 5.81 -5.13 27.72
N ASN A 51 6.89 -4.66 27.14
CA ASN A 51 8.24 -4.85 27.67
C ASN A 51 9.10 -3.59 27.44
N ARG A 52 10.36 -3.63 27.84
CA ARG A 52 11.27 -2.49 27.69
C ARG A 52 11.54 -2.13 26.22
N ALA A 53 11.35 -3.06 25.30
CA ALA A 53 11.54 -2.86 23.85
C ALA A 53 10.28 -2.34 23.15
N GLY A 54 9.14 -2.20 23.87
CA GLY A 54 7.89 -1.70 23.32
C GLY A 54 6.69 -2.62 23.57
N ALA A 55 5.82 -2.77 22.57
CA ALA A 55 4.63 -3.58 22.62
C ALA A 55 4.64 -4.63 21.50
N SER A 56 4.32 -5.87 21.83
CA SER A 56 4.18 -6.96 20.86
C SER A 56 2.84 -7.67 21.01
N LEU A 57 2.31 -8.21 19.91
CA LEU A 57 1.02 -8.89 19.92
C LEU A 57 1.11 -10.24 20.64
N THR A 58 0.14 -10.53 21.49
CA THR A 58 -0.12 -11.87 22.02
C THR A 58 -0.63 -12.80 20.91
N PRO A 59 -0.76 -14.13 21.15
CA PRO A 59 -1.49 -15.03 20.24
C PRO A 59 -2.93 -14.57 19.97
N ALA A 60 -3.62 -14.02 20.98
CA ALA A 60 -4.97 -13.45 20.83
C ALA A 60 -4.93 -12.18 19.99
N GLY A 61 -3.95 -11.29 20.22
CA GLY A 61 -3.74 -10.09 19.42
C GLY A 61 -3.50 -10.40 17.95
N ARG A 62 -2.69 -11.41 17.62
CA ARG A 62 -2.47 -11.85 16.24
C ARG A 62 -3.75 -12.38 15.57
N ARG A 63 -4.59 -13.12 16.30
CA ARG A 63 -5.89 -13.54 15.78
C ARG A 63 -6.82 -12.34 15.56
N PHE A 64 -6.88 -11.44 16.52
CA PHE A 64 -7.73 -10.25 16.43
C PHE A 64 -7.29 -9.29 15.32
N LEU A 65 -5.99 -9.21 15.01
CA LEU A 65 -5.46 -8.33 13.96
C LEU A 65 -6.17 -8.48 12.61
N ARG A 66 -6.47 -9.72 12.21
CA ARG A 66 -7.21 -9.99 10.96
C ARG A 66 -8.61 -9.40 11.00
N HIS A 67 -9.33 -9.63 12.12
CA HIS A 67 -10.68 -9.11 12.30
C HIS A 67 -10.71 -7.59 12.43
N ALA A 68 -9.73 -7.01 13.12
CA ALA A 68 -9.59 -5.56 13.25
C ALA A 68 -9.43 -4.87 11.89
N LYS A 69 -8.61 -5.44 11.00
CA LYS A 69 -8.46 -4.95 9.63
C LYS A 69 -9.76 -5.05 8.85
N SER A 70 -10.44 -6.20 8.88
CA SER A 70 -11.72 -6.39 8.18
C SER A 70 -12.81 -5.45 8.68
N LEU A 71 -12.87 -5.19 9.99
CA LEU A 71 -13.83 -4.24 10.58
C LEU A 71 -13.60 -2.81 10.07
N MET A 72 -12.34 -2.37 10.00
CA MET A 72 -12.02 -1.04 9.48
C MET A 72 -12.33 -0.93 8.00
N LEU A 73 -12.01 -1.97 7.22
CA LEU A 73 -12.36 -2.06 5.81
C LEU A 73 -13.87 -1.91 5.60
N THR A 74 -14.67 -2.74 6.30
CA THR A 74 -16.14 -2.68 6.19
C THR A 74 -16.68 -1.29 6.55
N LEU A 75 -16.09 -0.65 7.55
CA LEU A 75 -16.49 0.71 7.94
C LEU A 75 -16.18 1.74 6.84
N GLU A 76 -15.01 1.67 6.23
CA GLU A 76 -14.64 2.59 5.14
C GLU A 76 -15.48 2.34 3.89
N GLN A 77 -15.73 1.08 3.55
CA GLN A 77 -16.67 0.72 2.47
C GLN A 77 -18.08 1.29 2.73
N ALA A 78 -18.59 1.10 3.96
CA ALA A 78 -19.91 1.63 4.31
C ALA A 78 -19.98 3.16 4.21
N ARG A 79 -18.91 3.87 4.59
CA ARG A 79 -18.83 5.33 4.42
C ARG A 79 -18.83 5.74 2.96
N HIS A 80 -18.09 5.03 2.13
CA HIS A 80 -18.07 5.25 0.69
C HIS A 80 -19.46 5.01 0.08
N ASP A 81 -20.08 3.90 0.40
CA ASP A 81 -21.38 3.52 -0.17
C ASP A 81 -22.49 4.52 0.20
N VAL A 82 -22.50 4.97 1.48
CA VAL A 82 -23.49 5.98 1.94
C VAL A 82 -23.27 7.35 1.26
N GLY A 83 -22.02 7.66 0.92
CA GLY A 83 -21.65 8.92 0.25
C GLY A 83 -21.84 8.92 -1.27
N LEU A 84 -22.12 7.76 -1.88
CA LEU A 84 -22.28 7.65 -3.32
C LEU A 84 -23.56 8.33 -3.81
N PRO A 85 -23.50 9.09 -4.93
CA PRO A 85 -24.70 9.52 -5.62
C PRO A 85 -25.59 8.33 -5.99
N SER A 86 -26.91 8.50 -5.93
CA SER A 86 -27.91 7.41 -6.14
C SER A 86 -27.82 6.68 -7.49
N ARG A 87 -27.12 7.25 -8.46
CA ARG A 87 -26.84 6.63 -9.76
C ARG A 87 -25.79 5.51 -9.71
N PHE A 88 -25.01 5.42 -8.65
CA PHE A 88 -23.99 4.40 -8.48
C PHE A 88 -24.43 3.36 -7.45
N ARG A 89 -24.33 2.09 -7.81
CA ARG A 89 -24.60 0.95 -6.90
C ARG A 89 -23.40 0.57 -6.02
N ALA A 90 -22.18 0.94 -6.44
CA ALA A 90 -20.95 0.62 -5.75
C ALA A 90 -19.82 1.58 -6.16
N SER A 91 -18.74 1.58 -5.40
CA SER A 91 -17.48 2.22 -5.79
C SER A 91 -16.34 1.22 -5.78
N ILE A 92 -15.31 1.50 -6.60
CA ILE A 92 -14.05 0.78 -6.61
C ILE A 92 -12.91 1.80 -6.57
N THR A 93 -11.95 1.58 -5.67
CA THR A 93 -10.76 2.42 -5.54
C THR A 93 -9.56 1.69 -6.15
N VAL A 94 -8.96 2.31 -7.16
CA VAL A 94 -7.82 1.77 -7.91
C VAL A 94 -6.60 2.64 -7.68
N GLY A 95 -5.53 2.05 -7.16
CA GLY A 95 -4.23 2.71 -7.02
C GLY A 95 -3.22 2.14 -7.99
N ALA A 96 -2.40 2.99 -8.59
CA ALA A 96 -1.38 2.55 -9.52
C ALA A 96 -0.08 3.35 -9.38
N ARG A 97 1.03 2.71 -9.78
CA ARG A 97 2.29 3.42 -10.02
C ARG A 97 2.11 4.42 -11.15
N ILE A 98 2.81 5.56 -11.05
CA ILE A 98 2.66 6.68 -11.99
C ILE A 98 2.90 6.28 -13.46
N ALA A 99 3.84 5.39 -13.72
CA ALA A 99 4.14 4.94 -15.07
C ALA A 99 2.96 4.20 -15.73
N LEU A 100 2.12 3.50 -14.96
CA LEU A 100 0.94 2.80 -15.46
C LEU A 100 -0.22 3.74 -15.80
N TRP A 101 -0.13 5.01 -15.37
CA TRP A 101 -1.11 6.04 -15.70
C TRP A 101 -0.95 6.58 -17.11
N ASP A 102 0.23 6.53 -17.69
CA ASP A 102 0.50 7.10 -19.01
C ASP A 102 0.04 6.17 -20.17
N GLY A 103 -0.26 4.93 -19.90
CA GLY A 103 -0.67 3.97 -20.92
C GLY A 103 -1.91 3.18 -20.56
N PHE A 104 -1.76 2.23 -19.65
CA PHE A 104 -2.76 1.20 -19.36
C PHE A 104 -4.02 1.74 -18.66
N LEU A 105 -3.86 2.54 -17.61
CA LEU A 105 -4.96 2.85 -16.71
C LEU A 105 -6.07 3.71 -17.33
N PRO A 106 -5.80 4.74 -18.14
CA PRO A 106 -6.85 5.55 -18.77
C PRO A 106 -7.75 4.73 -19.70
N GLU A 107 -7.16 3.81 -20.47
CA GLU A 107 -7.92 2.92 -21.35
C GLU A 107 -8.77 1.95 -20.53
N TRP A 108 -8.18 1.34 -19.49
CA TRP A 108 -8.92 0.45 -18.59
C TRP A 108 -10.11 1.16 -17.92
N ILE A 109 -9.91 2.39 -17.41
CA ILE A 109 -10.99 3.21 -16.82
C ILE A 109 -12.09 3.49 -17.83
N GLY A 110 -11.71 3.81 -19.07
CA GLY A 110 -12.66 4.03 -20.16
C GLY A 110 -13.53 2.80 -20.43
N ASN A 111 -12.89 1.63 -20.48
CA ASN A 111 -13.56 0.34 -20.68
C ASN A 111 -14.47 0.00 -19.49
N MET A 112 -14.01 0.18 -18.26
CA MET A 112 -14.79 -0.05 -17.05
C MET A 112 -16.02 0.86 -16.97
N ARG A 113 -15.89 2.15 -17.29
CA ARG A 113 -17.03 3.09 -17.33
C ARG A 113 -18.07 2.69 -18.36
N SER A 114 -17.66 2.07 -19.46
CA SER A 114 -18.58 1.58 -20.49
C SER A 114 -19.24 0.27 -20.07
N ALA A 115 -18.49 -0.64 -19.45
CA ALA A 115 -18.98 -1.95 -19.03
C ALA A 115 -19.84 -1.91 -17.76
N ALA A 116 -19.53 -0.98 -16.84
CA ALA A 116 -20.22 -0.84 -15.55
C ALA A 116 -20.48 0.65 -15.22
N PRO A 117 -21.39 1.32 -15.93
CA PRO A 117 -21.64 2.76 -15.77
C PRO A 117 -22.23 3.14 -14.40
N ASP A 118 -22.72 2.16 -13.67
CA ASP A 118 -23.28 2.26 -12.33
C ASP A 118 -22.27 1.97 -11.21
N VAL A 119 -20.97 1.83 -11.55
CA VAL A 119 -19.86 1.71 -10.58
C VAL A 119 -19.03 2.98 -10.61
N ALA A 120 -18.87 3.63 -9.45
CA ALA A 120 -17.98 4.77 -9.31
C ALA A 120 -16.53 4.28 -9.25
N ILE A 121 -15.63 4.94 -9.98
CA ILE A 121 -14.20 4.61 -9.95
C ILE A 121 -13.45 5.77 -9.32
N VAL A 122 -12.75 5.51 -8.23
CA VAL A 122 -11.79 6.41 -7.60
C VAL A 122 -10.41 5.94 -7.99
N SER A 123 -9.59 6.82 -8.53
CA SER A 123 -8.27 6.48 -9.05
C SER A 123 -7.20 7.30 -8.37
N GLU A 124 -6.13 6.65 -7.93
CA GLU A 124 -5.07 7.27 -7.15
C GLU A 124 -3.68 6.86 -7.63
N ILE A 125 -2.71 7.74 -7.46
CA ILE A 125 -1.29 7.44 -7.71
C ILE A 125 -0.63 7.15 -6.37
N GLY A 126 0.20 6.12 -6.30
CA GLY A 126 0.93 5.78 -5.09
C GLY A 126 2.25 5.05 -5.35
N PHE A 127 3.10 5.03 -4.32
CA PHE A 127 4.28 4.16 -4.28
C PHE A 127 3.87 2.75 -3.84
N GLU A 128 4.66 1.74 -4.23
CA GLU A 128 4.32 0.33 -3.98
C GLU A 128 4.07 0.02 -2.50
N GLU A 129 4.90 0.54 -1.59
CA GLU A 129 4.71 0.34 -0.16
C GLU A 129 3.38 0.91 0.36
N ASP A 130 3.00 2.09 -0.14
CA ASP A 130 1.74 2.73 0.23
C ASP A 130 0.54 1.97 -0.35
N LEU A 131 0.60 1.62 -1.63
CA LEU A 131 -0.44 0.82 -2.29
C LEU A 131 -0.61 -0.54 -1.61
N MET A 132 0.48 -1.25 -1.30
CA MET A 132 0.45 -2.53 -0.58
C MET A 132 -0.15 -2.37 0.82
N ARG A 133 0.25 -1.34 1.56
CA ARG A 133 -0.33 -1.06 2.88
C ARG A 133 -1.84 -0.85 2.80
N ARG A 134 -2.30 -0.04 1.86
CA ARG A 134 -3.71 0.30 1.68
C ARG A 134 -4.55 -0.89 1.19
N LEU A 135 -4.00 -1.76 0.33
CA LEU A 135 -4.62 -3.04 -0.02
C LEU A 135 -4.80 -3.93 1.22
N VAL A 136 -3.78 -4.04 2.06
CA VAL A 136 -3.85 -4.82 3.30
C VAL A 136 -4.80 -4.19 4.33
N GLU A 137 -4.87 -2.87 4.38
CA GLU A 137 -5.81 -2.09 5.21
C GLU A 137 -7.23 -2.08 4.61
N GLY A 138 -7.38 -2.46 3.33
CA GLY A 138 -8.64 -2.49 2.60
C GLY A 138 -9.20 -1.12 2.25
N THR A 139 -8.36 -0.09 2.23
CA THR A 139 -8.70 1.25 1.73
C THR A 139 -8.40 1.43 0.25
N LEU A 140 -7.93 0.36 -0.38
CA LEU A 140 -7.71 0.23 -1.81
C LEU A 140 -8.20 -1.15 -2.24
N ASP A 141 -9.01 -1.21 -3.31
CA ASP A 141 -9.59 -2.46 -3.81
C ASP A 141 -8.66 -3.14 -4.83
N ILE A 142 -8.05 -2.34 -5.71
CA ILE A 142 -7.13 -2.81 -6.75
C ILE A 142 -5.84 -1.99 -6.70
N GLY A 143 -4.70 -2.67 -6.69
CA GLY A 143 -3.38 -2.06 -6.81
C GLY A 143 -2.66 -2.56 -8.05
N LEU A 144 -2.21 -1.65 -8.93
CA LEU A 144 -1.36 -1.96 -10.06
C LEU A 144 0.08 -1.52 -9.75
N MET A 145 1.00 -2.48 -9.79
CA MET A 145 2.38 -2.27 -9.37
C MET A 145 3.31 -3.32 -9.99
N TYR A 146 4.60 -3.10 -9.94
CA TYR A 146 5.60 -4.00 -10.56
C TYR A 146 6.04 -5.14 -9.64
N THR A 147 6.12 -4.89 -8.33
CA THR A 147 6.64 -5.86 -7.36
C THR A 147 5.68 -6.10 -6.18
N PRO A 148 4.44 -6.62 -6.46
CA PRO A 148 3.48 -6.87 -5.40
C PRO A 148 3.98 -7.93 -4.42
N GLN A 149 3.78 -7.69 -3.13
CA GLN A 149 4.11 -8.67 -2.10
C GLN A 149 2.90 -9.56 -1.83
N HIS A 150 3.15 -10.86 -1.72
CA HIS A 150 2.11 -11.80 -1.29
C HIS A 150 1.70 -11.51 0.15
N SER A 151 0.40 -11.29 0.37
CA SER A 151 -0.17 -11.06 1.69
C SER A 151 -1.46 -11.85 1.85
N PRO A 152 -1.73 -12.42 3.03
CA PRO A 152 -3.00 -13.13 3.27
C PRO A 152 -4.21 -12.25 2.97
N GLY A 153 -5.12 -12.76 2.15
CA GLY A 153 -6.34 -12.05 1.74
C GLY A 153 -6.19 -11.19 0.49
N LEU A 154 -4.99 -11.11 -0.10
CA LEU A 154 -4.77 -10.50 -1.41
C LEU A 154 -4.57 -11.56 -2.48
N GLN A 155 -5.17 -11.33 -3.64
CA GLN A 155 -4.90 -12.08 -4.86
C GLN A 155 -3.94 -11.26 -5.72
N VAL A 156 -2.89 -11.91 -6.23
CA VAL A 156 -1.91 -11.30 -7.14
C VAL A 156 -2.04 -11.98 -8.49
N GLU A 157 -2.28 -11.18 -9.52
CA GLU A 157 -2.37 -11.63 -10.90
C GLU A 157 -1.35 -10.87 -11.75
N HIS A 158 -0.65 -11.62 -12.62
CA HIS A 158 0.23 -11.04 -13.63
C HIS A 158 -0.63 -10.56 -14.80
N LEU A 159 -0.49 -9.30 -15.19
CA LEU A 159 -1.28 -8.70 -16.28
C LEU A 159 -0.50 -8.68 -17.59
N PHE A 160 0.68 -8.10 -17.59
CA PHE A 160 1.56 -7.96 -18.75
C PHE A 160 3.00 -7.66 -18.32
N ASP A 161 3.93 -7.80 -19.23
CA ASP A 161 5.34 -7.41 -19.06
C ASP A 161 5.61 -6.09 -19.76
N GLU A 162 6.40 -5.23 -19.14
CA GLU A 162 6.97 -4.03 -19.77
C GLU A 162 8.44 -4.30 -20.11
N THR A 163 8.86 -3.83 -21.26
CA THR A 163 10.26 -3.89 -21.67
C THR A 163 10.90 -2.50 -21.52
N LEU A 164 11.84 -2.38 -20.61
CA LEU A 164 12.66 -1.18 -20.51
C LEU A 164 13.72 -1.19 -21.61
N VAL A 165 13.83 -0.09 -22.32
CA VAL A 165 14.78 0.09 -23.40
C VAL A 165 15.75 1.23 -23.07
N LEU A 166 17.00 1.04 -23.49
CA LEU A 166 17.99 2.12 -23.45
C LEU A 166 17.65 3.16 -24.51
N VAL A 167 17.58 4.41 -24.13
CA VAL A 167 17.35 5.53 -25.05
C VAL A 167 18.53 6.49 -25.04
N THR A 168 18.80 7.12 -26.19
CA THR A 168 19.85 8.14 -26.34
C THR A 168 19.35 9.29 -27.17
N THR A 169 19.88 10.47 -26.92
CA THR A 169 19.64 11.66 -27.75
C THR A 169 20.60 11.75 -28.96
N ASP A 170 21.69 10.98 -28.93
CA ASP A 170 22.66 10.91 -30.02
C ASP A 170 23.07 9.46 -30.28
N PRO A 171 22.55 8.83 -31.35
CA PRO A 171 22.88 7.45 -31.71
C PRO A 171 24.34 7.21 -32.11
N ALA A 172 25.12 8.28 -32.32
CA ALA A 172 26.55 8.17 -32.62
C ALA A 172 27.42 7.93 -31.38
N ILE A 173 26.89 8.15 -30.19
CA ILE A 173 27.60 7.90 -28.93
C ILE A 173 27.59 6.38 -28.67
N PRO A 174 28.76 5.75 -28.53
CA PRO A 174 28.83 4.31 -28.25
C PRO A 174 28.40 4.01 -26.80
N TRP A 175 27.79 2.86 -26.62
CA TRP A 175 27.52 2.33 -25.28
C TRP A 175 28.75 1.56 -24.75
N PRO A 176 29.13 1.68 -23.45
CA PRO A 176 28.50 2.53 -22.42
C PRO A 176 28.86 4.03 -22.57
N ASP A 177 27.87 4.89 -22.36
CA ASP A 177 28.03 6.34 -22.37
C ASP A 177 28.42 6.82 -20.93
N PRO A 178 29.52 7.60 -20.77
CA PRO A 178 29.90 8.14 -19.46
C PRO A 178 28.86 9.12 -18.88
N ASN A 179 27.97 9.67 -19.71
CA ASN A 179 26.86 10.52 -19.29
C ASN A 179 25.55 9.74 -19.05
N TYR A 180 25.61 8.43 -19.02
CA TYR A 180 24.44 7.61 -18.78
C TYR A 180 23.71 8.00 -17.48
N VAL A 181 22.41 8.22 -17.56
CA VAL A 181 21.53 8.47 -16.42
C VAL A 181 20.83 7.19 -16.04
N TYR A 182 21.15 6.68 -14.87
CA TYR A 182 20.47 5.51 -14.32
C TYR A 182 19.16 5.94 -13.64
N VAL A 183 18.07 5.31 -14.03
CA VAL A 183 16.76 5.46 -13.35
C VAL A 183 16.55 4.26 -12.47
N ASP A 184 16.39 4.49 -11.17
CA ASP A 184 16.16 3.42 -10.18
C ASP A 184 14.69 3.00 -10.16
N TRP A 185 14.42 1.87 -10.80
CA TRP A 185 13.11 1.22 -10.81
C TRP A 185 12.95 0.19 -9.67
N GLY A 186 13.86 0.18 -8.72
CA GLY A 186 13.84 -0.70 -7.57
C GLY A 186 14.78 -1.90 -7.66
N PRO A 187 14.83 -2.73 -6.59
CA PRO A 187 15.85 -3.77 -6.42
C PRO A 187 15.87 -4.84 -7.52
N ALA A 188 14.69 -5.22 -8.05
CA ALA A 188 14.59 -6.21 -9.11
C ALA A 188 15.22 -5.70 -10.42
N PHE A 189 14.94 -4.44 -10.78
CA PHE A 189 15.56 -3.80 -11.93
C PHE A 189 17.07 -3.65 -11.73
N TYR A 190 17.51 -3.21 -10.55
CA TYR A 190 18.93 -3.09 -10.26
C TYR A 190 19.68 -4.42 -10.49
N ALA A 191 19.13 -5.53 -10.02
CA ALA A 191 19.73 -6.84 -10.20
C ALA A 191 19.82 -7.25 -11.69
N GLN A 192 18.75 -7.03 -12.46
CA GLN A 192 18.73 -7.31 -13.89
C GLN A 192 19.68 -6.41 -14.67
N HIS A 193 19.67 -5.12 -14.39
CA HIS A 193 20.54 -4.12 -15.02
C HIS A 193 22.03 -4.46 -14.78
N SER A 194 22.40 -4.72 -13.52
CA SER A 194 23.77 -5.10 -13.17
C SER A 194 24.21 -6.42 -13.79
N ALA A 195 23.30 -7.39 -13.93
CA ALA A 195 23.59 -8.65 -14.62
C ALA A 195 23.76 -8.46 -16.14
N SER A 196 23.02 -7.53 -16.73
CA SER A 196 23.10 -7.23 -18.18
C SER A 196 24.32 -6.38 -18.53
N TYR A 197 24.80 -5.56 -17.61
CA TYR A 197 25.92 -4.65 -17.80
C TYR A 197 26.93 -4.74 -16.64
N PRO A 198 27.64 -5.88 -16.51
CA PRO A 198 28.50 -6.15 -15.35
C PRO A 198 29.72 -5.20 -15.25
N ASP A 199 30.19 -4.71 -16.40
CA ASP A 199 31.36 -3.82 -16.49
C ASP A 199 30.97 -2.32 -16.48
N LEU A 200 29.70 -2.00 -16.30
CA LEU A 200 29.25 -0.62 -16.27
C LEU A 200 29.69 0.04 -14.94
N GLU A 201 30.49 1.09 -15.05
CA GLU A 201 30.84 1.90 -13.89
C GLU A 201 29.58 2.57 -13.29
N ARG A 202 29.67 2.92 -12.00
CA ARG A 202 28.56 3.59 -11.34
C ARG A 202 28.18 4.86 -12.09
N PRO A 203 26.93 5.03 -12.50
CA PRO A 203 26.47 6.18 -13.23
C PRO A 203 26.72 7.49 -12.47
N ALA A 204 27.17 8.53 -13.18
CA ALA A 204 27.38 9.85 -12.59
C ALA A 204 26.07 10.53 -12.16
N GLN A 205 24.96 10.13 -12.79
CA GLN A 205 23.62 10.65 -12.50
C GLN A 205 22.65 9.49 -12.21
N MET A 206 21.88 9.64 -11.14
CA MET A 206 20.83 8.69 -10.76
C MET A 206 19.53 9.45 -10.50
N VAL A 207 18.42 8.86 -10.94
CA VAL A 207 17.07 9.36 -10.68
C VAL A 207 16.32 8.27 -9.90
N ASN A 208 15.85 8.60 -8.73
CA ASN A 208 15.00 7.72 -7.91
C ASN A 208 13.54 8.06 -8.18
N ILE A 209 12.73 7.04 -8.46
CA ILE A 209 11.31 7.19 -8.81
C ILE A 209 10.45 6.54 -7.71
#